data_7395fc09d321a3205e45aa27ebdabdc3
#
_entry.id   7395fc09d321a3205e45aa27ebdabdc3
#
_cell.length_a   1.000
_cell.length_b   1.000
_cell.length_c   1.000
_cell.angle_alpha   90.00
_cell.angle_beta   90.00
_cell.angle_gamma   90.00
#
_symmetry.space_group_name_H-M   'P 1'
#
loop_
_entity.id
_entity.type
_entity.pdbx_description
1 polymer ?
#
loop_
_entity_poly.entity_id
_entity_poly.type
_entity_poly.pdbx_seq_one_letter_code
_entity_poly.pdbx_strand_id
1 'polypeptide(L)'
;DTDVEVIKPMNDIIERGAFMGCENELKPGGTSILAVAPGLGLGCIPRLGFNEDMLNLYAGLHFQYAGNDLNQKTVVEYTTELLVAKGLRNIDDIQCVNEIWIYPKEYFCPIDYRTNKMNVTCNTRSIHHFAASWKSWDEKMKIIIARIIGTKLTHILGNARRCIIGKK
;
A
#
# COMPACT_ATOMS: atom_id res chain seq x y z
N ASP A 1 -6.97 4.15 -7.11
CA ASP A 1 -7.18 5.33 -6.26
C ASP A 1 -7.39 6.59 -7.11
N THR A 2 -7.96 7.62 -6.52
CA THR A 2 -8.30 8.87 -7.24
C THR A 2 -7.14 9.86 -7.30
N ASP A 3 -6.04 9.60 -6.62
CA ASP A 3 -4.83 10.41 -6.54
C ASP A 3 -3.61 9.74 -7.21
N VAL A 4 -3.89 8.95 -8.24
CA VAL A 4 -2.88 8.35 -9.13
C VAL A 4 -2.79 9.16 -10.42
N GLU A 5 -1.60 9.68 -10.72
CA GLU A 5 -1.28 10.39 -11.95
C GLU A 5 -0.54 9.45 -12.90
N VAL A 6 -1.07 9.23 -14.10
CA VAL A 6 -0.39 8.44 -15.15
C VAL A 6 0.52 9.35 -15.95
N ILE A 7 1.83 9.05 -15.96
CA ILE A 7 2.85 9.90 -16.60
C ILE A 7 3.44 9.29 -17.89
N LYS A 8 3.20 7.99 -18.13
CA LYS A 8 3.63 7.30 -19.34
C LYS A 8 2.61 6.25 -19.80
N PRO A 9 2.59 5.90 -21.09
CA PRO A 9 1.77 4.80 -21.61
C PRO A 9 2.06 3.49 -20.87
N MET A 10 1.03 2.65 -20.73
CA MET A 10 1.09 1.34 -20.06
C MET A 10 0.93 0.17 -21.04
N ASN A 11 1.04 0.39 -22.34
CA ASN A 11 0.79 -0.64 -23.36
C ASN A 11 1.64 -1.89 -23.14
N ASP A 12 2.92 -1.72 -22.84
CA ASP A 12 3.88 -2.80 -22.57
C ASP A 12 3.52 -3.63 -21.32
N ILE A 13 2.86 -3.02 -20.34
CA ILE A 13 2.36 -3.67 -19.14
C ILE A 13 1.06 -4.43 -19.44
N ILE A 14 0.12 -3.76 -20.11
CA ILE A 14 -1.21 -4.30 -20.45
C ILE A 14 -1.09 -5.51 -21.40
N GLU A 15 -0.19 -5.44 -22.37
CA GLU A 15 0.06 -6.53 -23.33
C GLU A 15 0.61 -7.80 -22.67
N ARG A 16 1.25 -7.69 -21.51
CA ARG A 16 1.68 -8.87 -20.73
C ARG A 16 0.53 -9.62 -20.07
N GLY A 17 -0.59 -8.96 -19.83
CA GLY A 17 -1.77 -9.55 -19.19
C GLY A 17 -2.15 -8.87 -17.88
N ALA A 18 -2.70 -9.64 -16.95
CA ALA A 18 -3.10 -9.13 -15.65
C ALA A 18 -1.91 -8.59 -14.86
N PHE A 19 -2.09 -7.45 -14.17
CA PHE A 19 -1.00 -6.82 -13.42
C PHE A 19 -1.47 -6.11 -12.16
N MET A 20 -0.56 -5.96 -11.19
CA MET A 20 -0.72 -5.12 -9.99
C MET A 20 0.60 -4.43 -9.67
N GLY A 21 0.50 -3.28 -8.97
CA GLY A 21 1.63 -2.54 -8.45
C GLY A 21 1.94 -2.86 -6.99
N CYS A 22 3.19 -2.63 -6.60
CA CYS A 22 3.64 -2.76 -5.22
C CYS A 22 3.97 -1.42 -4.59
N GLU A 23 3.82 -1.36 -3.29
CA GLU A 23 4.44 -0.39 -2.40
C GLU A 23 5.30 -1.14 -1.37
N ASN A 24 6.10 -0.40 -0.61
CA ASN A 24 6.87 -0.99 0.48
C ASN A 24 6.20 -0.66 1.81
N GLU A 25 5.84 -1.67 2.55
CA GLU A 25 5.37 -1.55 3.92
C GLU A 25 6.53 -1.74 4.90
N LEU A 26 6.59 -0.89 5.93
CA LEU A 26 7.53 -1.06 7.03
C LEU A 26 6.88 -1.78 8.18
N LYS A 27 7.41 -2.94 8.50
CA LYS A 27 7.05 -3.65 9.73
C LYS A 27 7.73 -3.04 10.96
N PRO A 28 7.16 -3.21 12.16
CA PRO A 28 7.85 -2.90 13.40
C PRO A 28 9.23 -3.57 13.42
N GLY A 29 10.28 -2.77 13.69
CA GLY A 29 11.68 -3.23 13.59
C GLY A 29 12.43 -2.75 12.36
N GLY A 30 11.76 -2.02 11.43
CA GLY A 30 12.41 -1.34 10.29
C GLY A 30 12.62 -2.20 9.06
N THR A 31 12.11 -3.44 9.05
CA THR A 31 12.17 -4.29 7.84
C THR A 31 11.15 -3.83 6.81
N SER A 32 11.60 -3.58 5.59
CA SER A 32 10.73 -3.29 4.45
C SER A 32 10.18 -4.60 3.88
N ILE A 33 8.88 -4.66 3.69
CA ILE A 33 8.19 -5.80 3.06
C ILE A 33 7.45 -5.30 1.83
N LEU A 34 7.50 -6.11 0.78
CA LEU A 34 6.70 -5.90 -0.41
C LEU A 34 5.22 -5.99 -0.05
N ALA A 35 4.44 -4.99 -0.44
CA ALA A 35 3.01 -4.94 -0.26
C ALA A 35 2.34 -4.70 -1.62
N VAL A 36 1.47 -5.62 -2.05
CA VAL A 36 0.75 -5.48 -3.31
C VAL A 36 -0.49 -4.62 -3.09
N ALA A 37 -0.50 -3.46 -3.73
CA ALA A 37 -1.53 -2.44 -3.55
C ALA A 37 -2.36 -2.26 -4.83
N PRO A 38 -3.55 -2.88 -4.93
CA PRO A 38 -4.41 -2.76 -6.12
C PRO A 38 -4.80 -1.33 -6.48
N GLY A 39 -4.82 -0.43 -5.48
CA GLY A 39 -5.11 0.99 -5.68
C GLY A 39 -4.08 1.75 -6.51
N LEU A 40 -2.86 1.26 -6.64
CA LEU A 40 -1.80 1.87 -7.45
C LEU A 40 -2.02 1.63 -8.95
N GLY A 41 -2.56 0.47 -9.28
CA GLY A 41 -2.85 0.03 -10.63
C GLY A 41 -3.22 -1.44 -10.62
N LEU A 42 -4.35 -1.74 -11.23
CA LEU A 42 -4.89 -3.08 -11.37
C LEU A 42 -5.40 -3.25 -12.80
N GLY A 43 -4.86 -4.20 -13.51
CA GLY A 43 -5.40 -4.70 -14.77
C GLY A 43 -5.64 -6.19 -14.68
N CYS A 44 -6.78 -6.66 -15.18
CA CYS A 44 -7.08 -8.09 -15.22
C CYS A 44 -8.01 -8.44 -16.39
N ILE A 45 -7.99 -9.70 -16.75
CA ILE A 45 -8.98 -10.29 -17.67
C ILE A 45 -10.23 -10.73 -16.88
N PRO A 46 -11.40 -10.79 -17.51
CA PRO A 46 -12.59 -11.35 -16.87
C PRO A 46 -12.35 -12.77 -16.37
N ARG A 47 -12.90 -13.09 -15.20
CA ARG A 47 -12.83 -14.44 -14.58
C ARG A 47 -11.40 -14.89 -14.23
N LEU A 48 -10.50 -13.97 -13.95
CA LEU A 48 -9.20 -14.30 -13.38
C LEU A 48 -9.42 -15.00 -12.02
N GLY A 49 -8.84 -16.20 -11.84
CA GLY A 49 -9.05 -17.02 -10.63
C GLY A 49 -8.70 -16.29 -9.32
N PHE A 50 -7.72 -15.41 -9.35
CA PHE A 50 -7.40 -14.55 -8.20
C PHE A 50 -8.58 -13.68 -7.76
N ASN A 51 -9.36 -13.15 -8.70
CA ASN A 51 -10.53 -12.32 -8.35
C ASN A 51 -11.63 -13.16 -7.68
N GLU A 52 -11.80 -14.43 -8.09
CA GLU A 52 -12.72 -15.37 -7.43
C GLU A 52 -12.25 -15.68 -6.01
N ASP A 53 -10.95 -15.91 -5.81
CA ASP A 53 -10.36 -16.12 -4.49
C ASP A 53 -10.57 -14.90 -3.57
N MET A 54 -10.39 -13.68 -4.09
CA MET A 54 -10.65 -12.45 -3.34
C MET A 54 -12.13 -12.30 -2.99
N LEU A 55 -13.05 -12.57 -3.93
CA LEU A 55 -14.50 -12.53 -3.67
C LEU A 55 -14.90 -13.54 -2.60
N ASN A 56 -14.39 -14.75 -2.67
CA ASN A 56 -14.66 -15.79 -1.67
C ASN A 56 -14.12 -15.40 -0.29
N LEU A 57 -12.93 -14.80 -0.24
CA LEU A 57 -12.36 -14.25 1.00
C LEU A 57 -13.30 -13.18 1.61
N TYR A 58 -13.71 -12.21 0.80
CA TYR A 58 -14.56 -11.10 1.27
C TYR A 58 -15.97 -11.56 1.65
N ALA A 59 -16.51 -12.61 1.05
CA ALA A 59 -17.82 -13.15 1.40
C ALA A 59 -17.91 -13.64 2.86
N GLY A 60 -16.77 -14.03 3.46
CA GLY A 60 -16.69 -14.43 4.86
C GLY A 60 -16.29 -13.31 5.84
N LEU A 61 -16.03 -12.10 5.35
CA LEU A 61 -15.55 -11.00 6.18
C LEU A 61 -16.68 -10.05 6.59
N HIS A 62 -16.56 -9.53 7.81
CA HIS A 62 -17.39 -8.46 8.32
C HIS A 62 -16.50 -7.32 8.81
N PHE A 63 -16.95 -6.08 8.61
CA PHE A 63 -16.24 -4.91 9.14
C PHE A 63 -16.31 -4.87 10.67
N GLN A 64 -17.46 -5.22 11.23
CA GLN A 64 -17.67 -5.29 12.67
C GLN A 64 -18.04 -6.71 13.09
N TYR A 65 -17.29 -7.26 14.03
CA TYR A 65 -17.54 -8.56 14.65
C TYR A 65 -18.30 -8.41 15.98
N ALA A 66 -18.77 -9.52 16.54
CA ALA A 66 -19.39 -9.53 17.85
C ALA A 66 -18.42 -8.98 18.92
N GLY A 67 -18.92 -8.12 19.81
CA GLY A 67 -18.09 -7.50 20.86
C GLY A 67 -17.45 -6.16 20.46
N ASN A 68 -17.90 -5.52 19.38
CA ASN A 68 -17.36 -4.26 18.85
C ASN A 68 -15.93 -4.34 18.29
N ASP A 69 -15.40 -5.51 18.05
CA ASP A 69 -14.13 -5.67 17.35
C ASP A 69 -14.28 -5.27 15.88
N LEU A 70 -13.41 -4.37 15.41
CA LEU A 70 -13.41 -3.90 14.03
C LEU A 70 -12.34 -4.62 13.21
N ASN A 71 -12.71 -5.08 12.03
CA ASN A 71 -11.76 -5.55 11.05
C ASN A 71 -11.11 -4.33 10.36
N GLN A 72 -9.89 -4.00 10.78
CA GLN A 72 -9.12 -2.87 10.24
C GLN A 72 -8.10 -3.31 9.17
N LYS A 73 -8.09 -4.59 8.82
CA LYS A 73 -7.19 -5.12 7.81
C LYS A 73 -7.53 -4.55 6.44
N THR A 74 -6.51 -4.06 5.74
CA THR A 74 -6.66 -3.37 4.47
C THR A 74 -6.72 -4.33 3.27
N VAL A 75 -7.23 -3.84 2.13
CA VAL A 75 -7.18 -4.59 0.87
C VAL A 75 -5.74 -4.93 0.46
N VAL A 76 -4.77 -4.08 0.79
CA VAL A 76 -3.34 -4.31 0.53
C VAL A 76 -2.84 -5.53 1.29
N GLU A 77 -3.20 -5.66 2.58
CA GLU A 77 -2.83 -6.82 3.41
C GLU A 77 -3.47 -8.11 2.89
N TYR A 78 -4.78 -8.10 2.62
CA TYR A 78 -5.47 -9.27 2.07
C TYR A 78 -4.90 -9.73 0.72
N THR A 79 -4.68 -8.78 -0.19
CA THR A 79 -4.10 -9.06 -1.50
C THR A 79 -2.70 -9.65 -1.39
N THR A 80 -1.87 -9.03 -0.55
CA THR A 80 -0.49 -9.48 -0.34
C THR A 80 -0.43 -10.88 0.25
N GLU A 81 -1.21 -11.17 1.30
CA GLU A 81 -1.24 -12.49 1.92
C GLU A 81 -1.71 -13.58 0.96
N LEU A 82 -2.76 -13.29 0.17
CA LEU A 82 -3.24 -14.24 -0.81
C LEU A 82 -2.19 -14.55 -1.88
N LEU A 83 -1.47 -13.52 -2.36
CA LEU A 83 -0.39 -13.70 -3.33
C LEU A 83 0.83 -14.40 -2.72
N VAL A 84 1.17 -14.13 -1.45
CA VAL A 84 2.24 -14.85 -0.73
C VAL A 84 1.91 -16.33 -0.62
N ALA A 85 0.66 -16.69 -0.31
CA ALA A 85 0.20 -18.08 -0.30
C ALA A 85 0.31 -18.76 -1.67
N LYS A 86 0.32 -17.97 -2.76
CA LYS A 86 0.47 -18.42 -4.15
C LYS A 86 1.91 -18.30 -4.68
N GLY A 87 2.89 -17.94 -3.83
CA GLY A 87 4.31 -17.94 -4.17
C GLY A 87 4.94 -16.57 -4.41
N LEU A 88 4.28 -15.46 -4.07
CA LEU A 88 4.91 -14.14 -4.11
C LEU A 88 6.11 -14.09 -3.16
N ARG A 89 7.25 -13.63 -3.66
CA ARG A 89 8.48 -13.48 -2.89
C ARG A 89 8.75 -12.02 -2.56
N ASN A 90 9.37 -11.77 -1.42
CA ASN A 90 9.79 -10.42 -1.01
C ASN A 90 11.08 -10.00 -1.72
N ILE A 91 10.99 -9.74 -3.02
CA ILE A 91 12.10 -9.26 -3.87
C ILE A 91 11.64 -8.04 -4.66
N ASP A 92 12.58 -7.14 -4.94
CA ASP A 92 12.33 -5.91 -5.72
C ASP A 92 12.57 -6.17 -7.22
N ASP A 93 11.75 -7.08 -7.78
CA ASP A 93 11.81 -7.46 -9.19
C ASP A 93 10.39 -7.79 -9.70
N ILE A 94 10.21 -7.77 -11.03
CA ILE A 94 8.95 -8.19 -11.66
C ILE A 94 8.75 -9.68 -11.44
N GLN A 95 7.60 -10.06 -10.92
CA GLN A 95 7.22 -11.44 -10.67
C GLN A 95 5.90 -11.77 -11.37
N CYS A 96 5.76 -12.99 -11.85
CA CYS A 96 4.46 -13.52 -12.27
C CYS A 96 3.96 -14.51 -11.23
N VAL A 97 2.87 -14.21 -10.58
CA VAL A 97 2.26 -15.01 -9.53
C VAL A 97 0.78 -15.24 -9.87
N ASN A 98 0.39 -16.49 -10.01
CA ASN A 98 -0.99 -16.85 -10.32
C ASN A 98 -1.56 -16.07 -11.54
N GLU A 99 -0.78 -16.02 -12.63
CA GLU A 99 -1.10 -15.32 -13.89
C GLU A 99 -1.17 -13.78 -13.78
N ILE A 100 -0.71 -13.20 -12.65
CA ILE A 100 -0.66 -11.76 -12.43
C ILE A 100 0.79 -11.31 -12.41
N TRP A 101 1.12 -10.32 -13.20
CA TRP A 101 2.40 -9.64 -13.18
C TRP A 101 2.45 -8.61 -12.05
N ILE A 102 3.30 -8.84 -11.08
CA ILE A 102 3.50 -7.96 -9.93
C ILE A 102 4.71 -7.09 -10.19
N TYR A 103 4.49 -5.78 -10.27
CA TYR A 103 5.50 -4.79 -10.60
C TYR A 103 6.07 -4.14 -9.34
N PRO A 104 7.41 -3.97 -9.28
CA PRO A 104 8.08 -3.25 -8.20
C PRO A 104 7.56 -1.83 -8.01
N LYS A 105 7.81 -1.28 -6.84
CA LYS A 105 7.36 0.05 -6.40
C LYS A 105 7.68 1.16 -7.41
N GLU A 106 8.83 1.12 -8.07
CA GLU A 106 9.26 2.17 -9.01
C GLU A 106 8.29 2.38 -10.18
N TYR A 107 7.49 1.36 -10.54
CA TYR A 107 6.56 1.45 -11.67
C TYR A 107 5.34 2.33 -11.38
N PHE A 108 4.75 2.24 -10.18
CA PHE A 108 3.47 2.87 -9.88
C PHE A 108 3.47 3.76 -8.63
N CYS A 109 4.48 3.62 -7.76
CA CYS A 109 4.55 4.31 -6.47
C CYS A 109 5.97 4.85 -6.20
N PRO A 110 6.51 5.76 -7.04
CA PRO A 110 7.88 6.25 -6.92
C PRO A 110 8.10 7.16 -5.70
N ILE A 111 7.05 7.54 -4.98
CA ILE A 111 7.14 8.37 -3.78
C ILE A 111 7.33 7.45 -2.56
N ASP A 112 8.34 7.75 -1.75
CA ASP A 112 8.47 7.18 -0.41
C ASP A 112 7.53 7.93 0.55
N TYR A 113 6.52 7.24 1.04
CA TYR A 113 5.47 7.80 1.91
C TYR A 113 6.04 8.50 3.16
N ARG A 114 7.16 8.02 3.74
CA ARG A 114 7.72 8.57 4.97
C ARG A 114 8.56 9.80 4.73
N THR A 115 9.40 9.74 3.71
CA THR A 115 10.38 10.81 3.43
C THR A 115 9.84 11.81 2.43
N ASN A 116 8.74 11.49 1.76
CA ASN A 116 8.18 12.23 0.64
C ASN A 116 9.18 12.43 -0.52
N LYS A 117 10.23 11.63 -0.57
CA LYS A 117 11.18 11.65 -1.69
C LYS A 117 10.58 10.92 -2.87
N MET A 118 10.64 11.56 -4.02
CA MET A 118 10.23 11.01 -5.31
C MET A 118 11.45 10.49 -6.06
N ASN A 119 11.37 9.28 -6.59
CA ASN A 119 12.40 8.67 -7.43
C ASN A 119 11.77 8.15 -8.72
N VAL A 120 11.57 9.05 -9.69
CA VAL A 120 11.05 8.70 -11.02
C VAL A 120 12.17 8.10 -11.85
N THR A 121 11.95 6.90 -12.40
CA THR A 121 12.88 6.17 -13.27
C THR A 121 12.34 6.06 -14.70
N CYS A 122 13.10 5.43 -15.60
CA CYS A 122 12.61 5.10 -16.94
C CYS A 122 11.43 4.11 -16.90
N ASN A 123 11.32 3.32 -15.84
CA ASN A 123 10.26 2.32 -15.63
C ASN A 123 8.98 2.90 -15.06
N THR A 124 9.01 4.09 -14.44
CA THR A 124 7.83 4.70 -13.80
C THR A 124 6.74 4.98 -14.82
N ARG A 125 5.53 4.51 -14.55
CA ARG A 125 4.32 4.68 -15.36
C ARG A 125 3.30 5.61 -14.71
N SER A 126 3.18 5.54 -13.39
CA SER A 126 2.30 6.42 -12.63
C SER A 126 2.89 6.83 -11.30
N ILE A 127 2.30 7.84 -10.69
CA ILE A 127 2.68 8.39 -9.39
C ILE A 127 1.46 8.38 -8.50
N HIS A 128 1.54 7.70 -7.36
CA HIS A 128 0.55 7.79 -6.30
C HIS A 128 0.93 8.92 -5.34
N HIS A 129 0.10 9.95 -5.27
CA HIS A 129 0.41 11.20 -4.57
C HIS A 129 0.20 11.14 -3.05
N PHE A 130 -0.45 10.08 -2.53
CA PHE A 130 -0.80 9.96 -1.11
C PHE A 130 -1.53 11.20 -0.56
N ALA A 131 -2.48 11.72 -1.34
CA ALA A 131 -3.22 12.95 -0.99
C ALA A 131 -4.03 12.83 0.31
N ALA A 132 -4.33 11.59 0.72
CA ALA A 132 -5.07 11.29 1.95
C ALA A 132 -6.30 12.21 2.13
N SER A 133 -7.09 12.39 1.05
CA SER A 133 -8.21 13.33 0.97
C SER A 133 -9.27 13.08 2.05
N TRP A 134 -9.37 11.84 2.52
CA TRP A 134 -10.28 11.37 3.57
C TRP A 134 -9.81 11.70 5.01
N LYS A 135 -8.55 12.15 5.19
CA LYS A 135 -8.03 12.56 6.50
C LYS A 135 -8.42 13.98 6.84
N SER A 136 -8.69 14.22 8.12
CA SER A 136 -8.94 15.55 8.65
C SER A 136 -7.71 16.46 8.55
N TRP A 137 -7.90 17.77 8.62
CA TRP A 137 -6.80 18.72 8.49
C TRP A 137 -5.73 18.55 9.58
N ASP A 138 -6.14 18.26 10.82
CA ASP A 138 -5.23 18.02 11.94
C ASP A 138 -4.41 16.73 11.78
N GLU A 139 -4.97 15.68 11.18
CA GLU A 139 -4.23 14.45 10.83
C GLU A 139 -3.22 14.70 9.71
N LYS A 140 -3.60 15.49 8.69
CA LYS A 140 -2.68 15.89 7.63
C LYS A 140 -1.51 16.70 8.18
N MET A 141 -1.77 17.64 9.07
CA MET A 141 -0.72 18.42 9.74
C MET A 141 0.23 17.56 10.58
N LYS A 142 -0.29 16.55 11.29
CA LYS A 142 0.56 15.59 12.04
C LYS A 142 1.50 14.83 11.11
N ILE A 143 1.01 14.41 9.95
CA ILE A 143 1.83 13.73 8.93
C ILE A 143 2.92 14.65 8.40
N ILE A 144 2.58 15.91 8.07
CA ILE A 144 3.55 16.90 7.59
C ILE A 144 4.63 17.16 8.64
N ILE A 145 4.22 17.37 9.88
CA ILE A 145 5.15 17.60 11.01
C ILE A 145 6.06 16.37 11.21
N ALA A 146 5.49 15.14 11.16
CA ALA A 146 6.26 13.90 11.27
C ALA A 146 7.30 13.75 10.15
N ARG A 147 6.98 14.18 8.93
CA ARG A 147 7.91 14.19 7.79
C ARG A 147 9.04 15.18 7.95
N ILE A 148 8.76 16.39 8.49
CA ILE A 148 9.77 17.47 8.69
C ILE A 148 10.71 17.11 9.84
N ILE A 149 10.16 16.64 10.97
CA ILE A 149 10.91 16.42 12.22
C ILE A 149 11.56 15.03 12.25
N GLY A 150 11.10 14.11 11.39
CA GLY A 150 11.53 12.71 11.36
C GLY A 150 10.82 11.84 12.40
N THR A 151 10.70 10.55 12.06
CA THR A 151 9.88 9.60 12.82
C THR A 151 10.37 9.34 14.25
N LYS A 152 11.69 9.48 14.52
CA LYS A 152 12.26 9.28 15.87
C LYS A 152 11.81 10.35 16.86
N LEU A 153 11.76 11.61 16.43
CA LEU A 153 11.40 12.74 17.32
C LEU A 153 9.88 12.79 17.59
N THR A 154 9.06 12.42 16.61
CA THR A 154 7.60 12.32 16.78
C THR A 154 7.18 11.23 17.74
N HIS A 155 7.92 10.10 17.79
CA HIS A 155 7.71 9.05 18.80
C HIS A 155 8.03 9.55 20.22
N ILE A 156 9.10 10.33 20.38
CA ILE A 156 9.50 10.92 21.68
C ILE A 156 8.42 11.92 22.15
N LEU A 157 7.96 12.80 21.28
CA LEU A 157 6.92 13.77 21.59
C LEU A 157 5.56 13.12 21.88
N GLY A 158 5.20 12.06 21.17
CA GLY A 158 3.98 11.29 21.40
C GLY A 158 3.98 10.56 22.76
N ASN A 159 5.13 10.04 23.19
CA ASN A 159 5.29 9.39 24.49
C ASN A 159 5.29 10.41 25.63
N ALA A 160 5.93 11.57 25.46
CA ALA A 160 5.90 12.65 26.43
C ALA A 160 4.46 13.17 26.70
N ARG A 161 3.64 13.29 25.64
CA ARG A 161 2.23 13.70 25.77
C ARG A 161 1.39 12.66 26.52
N ARG A 162 1.61 11.34 26.31
CA ARG A 162 0.93 10.27 27.07
C ARG A 162 1.32 10.28 28.56
N CYS A 163 2.59 10.56 28.89
CA CYS A 163 3.02 10.72 30.28
C CYS A 163 2.38 11.91 30.99
N ILE A 164 2.07 13.00 30.27
CA ILE A 164 1.45 14.20 30.85
C ILE A 164 -0.06 14.03 31.03
N ILE A 165 -0.74 13.35 30.11
CA ILE A 165 -2.20 13.13 30.16
C ILE A 165 -2.59 11.98 31.09
N GLY A 166 -1.70 11.00 31.28
CA GLY A 166 -1.93 9.85 32.19
C GLY A 166 -1.75 10.14 33.69
N LYS A 167 -1.50 11.40 34.07
CA LYS A 167 -1.38 11.86 35.47
C LYS A 167 -2.55 12.75 35.94
N LYS A 168 -3.73 12.53 35.37
CA LYS A 168 -4.98 13.10 35.92
C LYS A 168 -5.94 12.01 36.27
#